data_989d41950859c019c5cbb4d60b739b2c
#
_entry.id   989d41950859c019c5cbb4d60b739b2c
#
_cell.length_a   1.000
_cell.length_b   1.000
_cell.length_c   1.000
_cell.angle_alpha   90.00
_cell.angle_beta   90.00
_cell.angle_gamma   90.00
#
_symmetry.space_group_name_H-M   'P 1'
#
loop_
_entity.id
_entity.type
_entity.pdbx_description
1 polymer ?
#
loop_
_entity_poly.entity_id
_entity_poly.type
_entity_poly.pdbx_seq_one_letter_code
_entity_poly.pdbx_strand_id
1 'polypeptide(L)'
;LLDKLPGETRLCESIAPGNPKVGVMLPYAPVQLLLFHYDDGIRMPGLLVMTSGNTSGAPICRDDEEAAEELSHLCDCILSHNRKIRIRADDSVMDFYKGEPYMIRRSRGYAPLPFMVSTPWKGQVIAAGGELKNTFCIGVDSRFYPSPYVGDLEDLRTVKALKETIGRLETLLEVQPEVVVCDLHPKYNSTVVAEELGLPVLRVQHHYAHILSCMAENDCEEKVIGVS
;
A
#
# COMPACT_ATOMS: atom_id res chain seq x y z
N LEU A 1 -2.36 11.36 9.63
CA LEU A 1 -1.42 12.41 10.01
C LEU A 1 -2.14 13.47 10.86
N LEU A 2 -1.50 13.92 11.94
CA LEU A 2 -2.04 14.96 12.83
C LEU A 2 -1.06 16.13 12.92
N ASP A 3 -1.58 17.34 13.05
CA ASP A 3 -0.74 18.53 13.23
C ASP A 3 -0.03 18.50 14.60
N LYS A 4 1.25 18.85 14.62
CA LYS A 4 2.00 19.01 15.86
C LYS A 4 1.51 20.28 16.57
N LEU A 5 1.26 20.18 17.88
CA LEU A 5 0.87 21.36 18.66
C LEU A 5 2.06 22.32 18.81
N PRO A 6 1.86 23.61 18.62
CA PRO A 6 2.90 24.60 18.85
C PRO A 6 3.46 24.52 20.29
N GLY A 7 4.78 24.48 20.44
CA GLY A 7 5.45 24.41 21.74
C GLY A 7 5.38 23.06 22.45
N GLU A 8 4.88 22.00 21.80
CA GLU A 8 4.88 20.65 22.36
C GLU A 8 6.32 20.10 22.42
N THR A 9 6.78 19.75 23.61
CA THR A 9 8.15 19.27 23.86
C THR A 9 8.21 17.80 24.25
N ARG A 10 7.07 17.12 24.40
CA ARG A 10 7.01 15.69 24.77
C ARG A 10 7.39 14.75 23.63
N LEU A 11 7.29 15.21 22.39
CA LEU A 11 7.77 14.47 21.24
C LEU A 11 9.21 14.87 20.94
N CYS A 12 10.08 13.86 20.74
CA CYS A 12 11.44 14.10 20.31
C CYS A 12 11.45 14.79 18.93
N GLU A 13 12.29 15.82 18.76
CA GLU A 13 12.38 16.57 17.51
C GLU A 13 12.78 15.69 16.31
N SER A 14 13.51 14.60 16.56
CA SER A 14 13.87 13.61 15.55
C SER A 14 12.68 12.81 15.00
N ILE A 15 11.51 12.86 15.66
CA ILE A 15 10.27 12.26 15.14
C ILE A 15 9.68 13.20 14.10
N ALA A 16 9.72 12.82 12.83
CA ALA A 16 9.27 13.62 11.69
C ALA A 16 9.94 15.02 11.65
N PRO A 17 11.29 15.10 11.52
CA PRO A 17 12.02 16.35 11.54
C PRO A 17 11.60 17.25 10.38
N GLY A 18 11.44 18.54 10.66
CA GLY A 18 11.01 19.53 9.66
C GLY A 18 9.59 19.37 9.12
N ASN A 19 8.83 18.39 9.60
CA ASN A 19 7.44 18.18 9.19
C ASN A 19 6.50 18.76 10.26
N PRO A 20 5.51 19.59 9.89
CA PRO A 20 4.52 20.11 10.84
C PRO A 20 3.55 19.03 11.36
N LYS A 21 3.51 17.87 10.71
CA LYS A 21 2.64 16.74 11.06
C LYS A 21 3.43 15.56 11.61
N VAL A 22 2.74 14.73 12.36
CA VAL A 22 3.23 13.44 12.85
C VAL A 22 2.23 12.35 12.53
N GLY A 23 2.73 11.17 12.15
CA GLY A 23 1.92 9.97 11.97
C GLY A 23 1.56 9.38 13.33
N VAL A 24 0.29 9.11 13.55
CA VAL A 24 -0.23 8.47 14.78
C VAL A 24 -1.14 7.32 14.38
N MET A 25 -1.00 6.19 15.06
CA MET A 25 -1.95 5.10 14.95
C MET A 25 -2.30 4.55 16.34
N LEU A 26 -3.50 4.03 16.48
CA LEU A 26 -3.92 3.30 17.68
C LEU A 26 -3.56 1.81 17.53
N PRO A 27 -3.35 1.08 18.62
CA PRO A 27 -3.21 -0.36 18.59
C PRO A 27 -4.44 -1.01 17.94
N TYR A 28 -4.26 -1.71 16.83
CA TYR A 28 -5.35 -2.38 16.09
C TYR A 28 -5.29 -3.91 16.20
N ALA A 29 -4.22 -4.46 16.74
CA ALA A 29 -4.03 -5.90 16.90
C ALA A 29 -3.89 -6.27 18.39
N PRO A 30 -4.37 -7.44 18.83
CA PRO A 30 -4.24 -7.89 20.22
C PRO A 30 -2.81 -7.86 20.75
N VAL A 31 -1.83 -8.25 19.95
CA VAL A 31 -0.41 -8.23 20.35
C VAL A 31 0.08 -6.81 20.63
N GLN A 32 -0.41 -5.81 19.91
CA GLN A 32 -0.06 -4.41 20.17
C GLN A 32 -0.67 -3.90 21.47
N LEU A 33 -1.90 -4.29 21.77
CA LEU A 33 -2.54 -3.98 23.07
C LEU A 33 -1.78 -4.64 24.22
N LEU A 34 -1.32 -5.87 24.06
CA LEU A 34 -0.53 -6.59 25.07
C LEU A 34 0.82 -5.91 25.32
N LEU A 35 1.44 -5.25 24.34
CA LEU A 35 2.67 -4.48 24.56
C LEU A 35 2.47 -3.34 25.60
N PHE A 36 1.26 -2.79 25.71
CA PHE A 36 0.96 -1.72 26.66
C PHE A 36 0.34 -2.22 27.97
N HIS A 37 -0.36 -3.34 27.95
CA HIS A 37 -1.23 -3.81 29.02
C HIS A 37 -1.02 -5.29 29.36
N TYR A 38 0.22 -5.78 29.30
CA TYR A 38 0.52 -7.13 29.77
C TYR A 38 0.76 -7.13 31.30
N ASP A 39 0.15 -8.09 32.00
CA ASP A 39 0.21 -8.16 33.46
C ASP A 39 1.48 -8.91 33.94
N ASP A 40 2.64 -8.31 33.73
CA ASP A 40 3.94 -8.82 34.15
C ASP A 40 4.64 -7.89 35.15
N GLY A 41 3.97 -6.82 35.59
CA GLY A 41 4.53 -5.79 36.45
C GLY A 41 5.48 -4.80 35.76
N ILE A 42 5.70 -4.93 34.44
CA ILE A 42 6.50 -4.00 33.66
C ILE A 42 5.64 -2.81 33.22
N ARG A 43 6.07 -1.61 33.57
CA ARG A 43 5.38 -0.39 33.14
C ARG A 43 5.93 0.05 31.78
N MET A 44 5.20 -0.20 30.73
CA MET A 44 5.53 0.27 29.39
C MET A 44 5.29 1.77 29.22
N PRO A 45 6.06 2.47 28.37
CA PRO A 45 5.71 3.82 27.95
C PRO A 45 4.32 3.87 27.30
N GLY A 46 3.61 4.97 27.46
CA GLY A 46 2.29 5.17 26.82
C GLY A 46 2.35 5.44 25.32
N LEU A 47 3.56 5.43 24.72
CA LEU A 47 3.82 5.73 23.32
C LEU A 47 5.02 4.93 22.84
N LEU A 48 4.90 4.34 21.66
CA LEU A 48 5.98 3.62 20.97
C LEU A 48 6.18 4.20 19.57
N VAL A 49 7.43 4.22 19.10
CA VAL A 49 7.74 4.50 17.69
C VAL A 49 7.66 3.20 16.92
N MET A 50 6.80 3.16 15.91
CA MET A 50 6.55 1.96 15.10
C MET A 50 6.89 2.25 13.64
N THR A 51 7.51 1.28 12.98
CA THR A 51 7.79 1.31 11.55
C THR A 51 7.62 -0.07 10.94
N SER A 52 7.57 -0.18 9.62
CA SER A 52 7.52 -1.46 8.92
C SER A 52 8.79 -2.28 9.16
N GLY A 53 8.65 -3.60 9.27
CA GLY A 53 9.77 -4.54 9.45
C GLY A 53 10.42 -4.89 8.13
N ASN A 54 11.25 -4.00 7.59
CA ASN A 54 12.01 -4.19 6.35
C ASN A 54 13.26 -3.32 6.33
N THR A 55 14.25 -3.70 5.56
CA THR A 55 15.34 -2.81 5.14
C THR A 55 14.83 -1.78 4.14
N SER A 56 15.50 -0.63 4.06
CA SER A 56 15.05 0.48 3.20
C SER A 56 14.88 0.03 1.74
N GLY A 57 13.71 0.31 1.16
CA GLY A 57 13.37 -0.05 -0.22
C GLY A 57 12.92 -1.49 -0.43
N ALA A 58 13.15 -2.39 0.53
CA ALA A 58 12.69 -3.77 0.47
C ALA A 58 11.22 -3.93 0.87
N PRO A 59 10.53 -4.99 0.44
CA PRO A 59 9.21 -5.31 0.96
C PRO A 59 9.27 -5.73 2.44
N ILE A 60 8.17 -5.56 3.18
CA ILE A 60 8.06 -5.98 4.59
C ILE A 60 8.37 -7.48 4.71
N CYS A 61 9.19 -7.87 5.69
CA CYS A 61 9.46 -9.27 6.00
C CYS A 61 8.16 -10.01 6.32
N ARG A 62 8.04 -11.25 5.83
CA ARG A 62 6.80 -12.02 5.89
C ARG A 62 6.92 -13.30 6.73
N ASP A 63 8.11 -13.85 6.83
CA ASP A 63 8.38 -15.05 7.60
C ASP A 63 9.60 -14.87 8.51
N ASP A 64 9.78 -15.81 9.44
CA ASP A 64 10.77 -15.69 10.49
C ASP A 64 12.20 -15.78 9.96
N GLU A 65 12.42 -16.58 8.92
CA GLU A 65 13.73 -16.72 8.29
C GLU A 65 14.14 -15.42 7.60
N GLU A 66 13.23 -14.83 6.81
CA GLU A 66 13.42 -13.53 6.15
C GLU A 66 13.69 -12.43 7.20
N ALA A 67 12.91 -12.40 8.29
CA ALA A 67 13.08 -11.44 9.36
C ALA A 67 14.41 -11.60 10.10
N ALA A 68 14.84 -12.84 10.36
CA ALA A 68 16.11 -13.11 11.00
C ALA A 68 17.30 -12.70 10.12
N GLU A 69 17.23 -12.93 8.81
CA GLU A 69 18.27 -12.55 7.86
C GLU A 69 18.37 -11.03 7.67
N GLU A 70 17.22 -10.38 7.46
CA GLU A 70 17.17 -8.97 7.06
C GLU A 70 17.22 -7.99 8.25
N LEU A 71 16.72 -8.38 9.44
CA LEU A 71 16.50 -7.44 10.55
C LEU A 71 17.35 -7.71 11.80
N SER A 72 18.01 -8.87 11.92
CA SER A 72 18.77 -9.21 13.14
C SER A 72 19.86 -8.19 13.51
N HIS A 73 20.38 -7.45 12.55
CA HIS A 73 21.38 -6.40 12.79
C HIS A 73 20.74 -5.04 13.17
N LEU A 74 19.42 -4.91 13.11
CA LEU A 74 18.65 -3.69 13.39
C LEU A 74 17.86 -3.75 14.69
N CYS A 75 17.74 -4.92 15.32
CA CYS A 75 16.92 -5.11 16.52
C CYS A 75 17.60 -6.04 17.53
N ASP A 76 17.23 -5.89 18.80
CA ASP A 76 17.73 -6.74 19.90
C ASP A 76 16.94 -8.06 20.01
N CYS A 77 15.69 -8.06 19.57
CA CYS A 77 14.83 -9.24 19.57
C CYS A 77 13.77 -9.20 18.49
N ILE A 78 13.28 -10.38 18.11
CA ILE A 78 12.19 -10.55 17.14
C ILE A 78 11.08 -11.33 17.84
N LEU A 79 9.87 -10.72 17.94
CA LEU A 79 8.68 -11.40 18.40
C LEU A 79 8.00 -12.09 17.23
N SER A 80 8.06 -13.40 17.22
CA SER A 80 7.53 -14.26 16.17
C SER A 80 6.17 -14.86 16.54
N HIS A 81 5.47 -15.42 15.57
CA HIS A 81 4.22 -16.14 15.75
C HIS A 81 4.04 -17.25 14.68
N ASN A 82 3.21 -18.22 14.96
CA ASN A 82 2.98 -19.37 14.09
C ASN A 82 1.90 -19.16 13.01
N ARG A 83 1.34 -17.94 12.85
CA ARG A 83 0.40 -17.60 11.77
C ARG A 83 1.15 -17.21 10.52
N LYS A 84 0.89 -17.91 9.43
CA LYS A 84 1.49 -17.58 8.15
C LYS A 84 0.91 -16.28 7.58
N ILE A 85 1.77 -15.29 7.32
CA ILE A 85 1.40 -14.06 6.61
C ILE A 85 1.26 -14.39 5.13
N ARG A 86 0.08 -14.18 4.56
CA ARG A 86 -0.24 -14.50 3.17
C ARG A 86 0.00 -13.35 2.21
N ILE A 87 -0.36 -12.16 2.61
CA ILE A 87 -0.21 -10.92 1.83
C ILE A 87 0.45 -9.89 2.74
N ARG A 88 1.49 -9.23 2.26
CA ARG A 88 2.07 -8.06 2.91
C ARG A 88 1.06 -6.91 2.84
N ALA A 89 0.91 -6.18 3.90
CA ALA A 89 0.02 -5.03 3.95
C ALA A 89 0.66 -3.95 4.83
N ASP A 90 1.13 -2.90 4.20
CA ASP A 90 1.57 -1.69 4.87
C ASP A 90 0.41 -1.01 5.59
N ASP A 91 0.71 -0.12 6.52
CA ASP A 91 -0.31 0.74 7.11
C ASP A 91 -0.82 1.75 6.09
N SER A 92 -2.13 1.95 6.08
CA SER A 92 -2.73 3.05 5.33
C SER A 92 -2.31 4.37 5.94
N VAL A 93 -2.11 5.38 5.10
CA VAL A 93 -1.77 6.75 5.53
C VAL A 93 -2.85 7.70 5.07
N MET A 94 -3.39 8.43 6.01
CA MET A 94 -4.51 9.36 5.79
C MET A 94 -4.16 10.74 6.34
N ASP A 95 -4.65 11.77 5.67
CA ASP A 95 -4.59 13.16 6.13
C ASP A 95 -5.96 13.81 5.98
N PHE A 96 -6.08 15.09 6.32
CA PHE A 96 -7.32 15.86 6.23
C PHE A 96 -7.14 17.10 5.36
N TYR A 97 -8.08 17.29 4.46
CA TYR A 97 -8.18 18.52 3.69
C TYR A 97 -9.55 19.16 3.93
N LYS A 98 -9.57 20.38 4.45
CA LYS A 98 -10.81 21.11 4.83
C LYS A 98 -11.74 20.31 5.76
N GLY A 99 -11.15 19.49 6.64
CA GLY A 99 -11.88 18.65 7.58
C GLY A 99 -12.34 17.29 7.02
N GLU A 100 -12.20 17.06 5.73
CA GLU A 100 -12.50 15.78 5.10
C GLU A 100 -11.25 14.90 5.01
N PRO A 101 -11.34 13.61 5.35
CA PRO A 101 -10.22 12.69 5.26
C PRO A 101 -9.90 12.38 3.80
N TYR A 102 -8.61 12.33 3.46
CA TYR A 102 -8.16 11.82 2.18
C TYR A 102 -7.00 10.82 2.36
N MET A 103 -6.92 9.87 1.45
CA MET A 103 -5.98 8.76 1.50
C MET A 103 -4.69 9.10 0.76
N ILE A 104 -3.54 9.05 1.46
CA ILE A 104 -2.21 9.20 0.86
C ILE A 104 -1.68 7.82 0.42
N ARG A 105 -1.86 6.80 1.26
CA ARG A 105 -1.55 5.40 0.96
C ARG A 105 -2.74 4.55 1.34
N ARG A 106 -3.27 3.80 0.37
CA ARG A 106 -4.36 2.86 0.58
C ARG A 106 -3.81 1.45 0.74
N SER A 107 -3.91 0.88 1.92
CA SER A 107 -3.40 -0.45 2.23
C SER A 107 -4.23 -1.11 3.34
N ARG A 108 -3.65 -1.48 4.46
CA ARG A 108 -4.32 -2.19 5.56
C ARG A 108 -5.64 -1.53 5.96
N GLY A 109 -6.69 -2.34 6.04
CA GLY A 109 -8.04 -1.92 6.41
C GLY A 109 -8.88 -1.34 5.27
N TYR A 110 -8.26 -0.94 4.16
CA TYR A 110 -8.93 -0.34 3.00
C TYR A 110 -8.74 -1.15 1.70
N ALA A 111 -7.59 -1.74 1.48
CA ALA A 111 -7.37 -2.63 0.36
C ALA A 111 -7.65 -4.10 0.78
N PRO A 112 -8.26 -4.90 -0.08
CA PRO A 112 -8.73 -4.64 -1.43
C PRO A 112 -10.22 -4.25 -1.52
N LEU A 113 -10.74 -3.43 -0.62
CA LEU A 113 -12.13 -2.98 -0.74
C LEU A 113 -12.30 -2.22 -2.07
N PRO A 114 -13.36 -2.49 -2.83
CA PRO A 114 -13.57 -1.83 -4.11
C PRO A 114 -14.04 -0.39 -3.97
N PHE A 115 -13.78 0.40 -4.99
CA PHE A 115 -14.60 1.56 -5.32
C PHE A 115 -15.40 1.28 -6.58
N MET A 116 -16.48 2.02 -6.77
CA MET A 116 -17.39 1.85 -7.89
C MET A 116 -17.40 3.12 -8.73
N VAL A 117 -17.54 2.96 -10.04
CA VAL A 117 -17.79 4.05 -10.96
C VAL A 117 -19.20 3.91 -11.55
N SER A 118 -19.87 5.02 -11.81
CA SER A 118 -21.22 5.04 -12.40
C SER A 118 -21.21 4.64 -13.86
N THR A 119 -20.10 4.89 -14.58
CA THR A 119 -19.94 4.51 -15.99
C THR A 119 -20.13 3.00 -16.16
N PRO A 120 -21.10 2.57 -17.00
CA PRO A 120 -21.30 1.15 -17.27
C PRO A 120 -20.10 0.54 -17.99
N TRP A 121 -19.41 -0.36 -17.32
CA TRP A 121 -18.29 -1.11 -17.88
C TRP A 121 -18.46 -2.59 -17.61
N LYS A 122 -18.03 -3.43 -18.52
CA LYS A 122 -18.10 -4.89 -18.39
C LYS A 122 -16.77 -5.52 -18.76
N GLY A 123 -16.43 -6.60 -18.07
CA GLY A 123 -15.24 -7.37 -18.28
C GLY A 123 -14.33 -7.42 -17.06
N GLN A 124 -13.18 -8.04 -17.22
CA GLN A 124 -12.19 -8.21 -16.17
C GLN A 124 -10.83 -7.70 -16.66
N VAL A 125 -10.25 -6.77 -15.92
CA VAL A 125 -9.00 -6.12 -16.28
C VAL A 125 -8.06 -6.08 -15.10
N ILE A 126 -6.76 -6.16 -15.36
CA ILE A 126 -5.72 -5.82 -14.39
C ILE A 126 -4.91 -4.64 -14.89
N ALA A 127 -4.68 -3.65 -14.04
CA ALA A 127 -3.78 -2.53 -14.29
C ALA A 127 -2.55 -2.66 -13.40
N ALA A 128 -1.36 -2.81 -13.99
CA ALA A 128 -0.13 -3.16 -13.28
C ALA A 128 0.46 -2.02 -12.43
N GLY A 129 -0.04 -0.80 -12.57
CA GLY A 129 0.47 0.37 -11.84
C GLY A 129 1.78 0.93 -12.38
N GLY A 130 2.35 1.89 -11.66
CA GLY A 130 3.62 2.53 -11.98
C GLY A 130 4.83 1.79 -11.40
N GLU A 131 6.02 2.39 -11.55
CA GLU A 131 7.29 1.82 -11.07
C GLU A 131 7.52 2.07 -9.59
N LEU A 132 7.31 3.31 -9.15
CA LEU A 132 7.52 3.73 -7.77
C LEU A 132 6.21 3.73 -6.99
N LYS A 133 6.29 3.36 -5.72
CA LYS A 133 5.12 3.28 -4.81
C LYS A 133 3.98 2.47 -5.44
N ASN A 134 4.35 1.36 -6.06
CA ASN A 134 3.43 0.55 -6.86
C ASN A 134 2.21 0.13 -6.06
N THR A 135 1.09 0.22 -6.72
CA THR A 135 -0.20 -0.39 -6.40
C THR A 135 -0.83 -0.79 -7.72
N PHE A 136 -1.22 -2.04 -7.87
CA PHE A 136 -2.00 -2.49 -9.03
C PHE A 136 -3.49 -2.45 -8.73
N CYS A 137 -4.32 -2.62 -9.74
CA CYS A 137 -5.76 -2.63 -9.57
C CYS A 137 -6.40 -3.73 -10.43
N ILE A 138 -7.37 -4.42 -9.86
CA ILE A 138 -8.22 -5.37 -10.60
C ILE A 138 -9.59 -4.74 -10.78
N GLY A 139 -10.05 -4.64 -12.02
CA GLY A 139 -11.39 -4.18 -12.38
C GLY A 139 -12.29 -5.35 -12.76
N VAL A 140 -13.48 -5.41 -12.20
CA VAL A 140 -14.52 -6.40 -12.51
C VAL A 140 -15.83 -5.65 -12.70
N ASP A 141 -16.28 -5.54 -13.94
CA ASP A 141 -17.39 -4.68 -14.27
C ASP A 141 -17.14 -3.25 -13.73
N SER A 142 -18.10 -2.58 -13.16
CA SER A 142 -17.93 -1.24 -12.59
C SER A 142 -17.27 -1.19 -11.22
N ARG A 143 -16.67 -2.28 -10.75
CA ARG A 143 -15.96 -2.38 -9.46
C ARG A 143 -14.46 -2.47 -9.66
N PHE A 144 -13.73 -1.61 -8.98
CA PHE A 144 -12.27 -1.56 -9.04
C PHE A 144 -11.67 -1.85 -7.67
N TYR A 145 -10.79 -2.81 -7.61
CA TYR A 145 -10.13 -3.34 -6.40
C TYR A 145 -8.65 -2.96 -6.41
N PRO A 146 -8.28 -1.80 -5.83
CA PRO A 146 -6.86 -1.48 -5.65
C PRO A 146 -6.18 -2.50 -4.74
N SER A 147 -4.98 -2.91 -5.10
CA SER A 147 -4.18 -3.78 -4.23
C SER A 147 -3.74 -3.05 -2.97
N PRO A 148 -3.29 -3.77 -1.93
CA PRO A 148 -2.40 -3.18 -0.93
C PRO A 148 -1.19 -2.54 -1.60
N TYR A 149 -0.58 -1.58 -0.92
CA TYR A 149 0.69 -1.00 -1.35
C TYR A 149 1.75 -2.09 -1.54
N VAL A 150 2.41 -2.10 -2.69
CA VAL A 150 3.45 -3.08 -3.04
C VAL A 150 4.84 -2.51 -2.79
N GLY A 151 5.11 -1.30 -3.26
CA GLY A 151 6.38 -0.60 -3.06
C GLY A 151 7.12 -0.27 -4.36
N ASP A 152 8.39 0.05 -4.26
CA ASP A 152 9.22 0.45 -5.38
C ASP A 152 9.77 -0.78 -6.12
N LEU A 153 9.46 -0.90 -7.40
CA LEU A 153 9.80 -2.07 -8.22
C LEU A 153 11.25 -2.09 -8.71
N GLU A 154 12.06 -1.12 -8.31
CA GLU A 154 13.51 -1.16 -8.52
C GLU A 154 14.17 -2.32 -7.76
N ASP A 155 13.57 -2.79 -6.67
CA ASP A 155 14.00 -3.98 -5.94
C ASP A 155 13.32 -5.24 -6.50
N LEU A 156 14.10 -6.24 -6.89
CA LEU A 156 13.59 -7.51 -7.44
C LEU A 156 12.71 -8.28 -6.45
N ARG A 157 12.91 -8.10 -5.13
CA ARG A 157 12.04 -8.68 -4.09
C ARG A 157 10.65 -8.07 -4.15
N THR A 158 10.55 -6.76 -4.46
CA THR A 158 9.28 -6.07 -4.63
C THR A 158 8.59 -6.52 -5.93
N VAL A 159 9.33 -6.73 -7.01
CA VAL A 159 8.79 -7.33 -8.25
C VAL A 159 8.21 -8.72 -7.99
N LYS A 160 8.92 -9.54 -7.23
CA LYS A 160 8.40 -10.85 -6.81
C LYS A 160 7.14 -10.72 -5.96
N ALA A 161 7.12 -9.77 -5.01
CA ALA A 161 5.96 -9.49 -4.18
C ALA A 161 4.75 -9.02 -5.01
N LEU A 162 4.97 -8.20 -6.06
CA LEU A 162 3.93 -7.81 -7.00
C LEU A 162 3.29 -9.03 -7.67
N LYS A 163 4.09 -9.89 -8.28
CA LYS A 163 3.60 -11.13 -8.95
C LYS A 163 2.82 -12.03 -8.00
N GLU A 164 3.35 -12.27 -6.80
CA GLU A 164 2.68 -13.06 -5.78
C GLU A 164 1.34 -12.44 -5.34
N THR A 165 1.29 -11.11 -5.19
CA THR A 165 0.09 -10.42 -4.75
C THR A 165 -0.98 -10.40 -5.84
N ILE A 166 -0.60 -10.26 -7.11
CA ILE A 166 -1.51 -10.38 -8.25
C ILE A 166 -2.21 -11.74 -8.20
N GLY A 167 -1.47 -12.84 -8.23
CA GLY A 167 -2.08 -14.18 -8.24
C GLY A 167 -2.93 -14.49 -6.99
N ARG A 168 -2.59 -13.89 -5.85
CA ARG A 168 -3.42 -14.03 -4.64
C ARG A 168 -4.72 -13.24 -4.71
N LEU A 169 -4.71 -12.02 -5.25
CA LEU A 169 -5.92 -11.24 -5.41
C LEU A 169 -6.82 -11.80 -6.50
N GLU A 170 -6.27 -12.32 -7.59
CA GLU A 170 -7.04 -13.06 -8.59
C GLU A 170 -7.78 -14.25 -7.96
N THR A 171 -7.08 -15.02 -7.13
CA THR A 171 -7.69 -16.15 -6.40
C THR A 171 -8.74 -15.68 -5.39
N LEU A 172 -8.45 -14.62 -4.63
CA LEU A 172 -9.34 -14.11 -3.59
C LEU A 172 -10.64 -13.53 -4.17
N LEU A 173 -10.53 -12.84 -5.29
CA LEU A 173 -11.66 -12.19 -5.97
C LEU A 173 -12.36 -13.13 -6.98
N GLU A 174 -11.81 -14.32 -7.18
CA GLU A 174 -12.30 -15.30 -8.17
C GLU A 174 -12.39 -14.71 -9.59
N VAL A 175 -11.33 -13.99 -10.01
CA VAL A 175 -11.28 -13.26 -11.28
C VAL A 175 -10.24 -13.86 -12.22
N GLN A 176 -10.49 -13.72 -13.52
CA GLN A 176 -9.58 -14.09 -14.61
C GLN A 176 -9.49 -12.92 -15.58
N PRO A 177 -8.54 -11.99 -15.38
CA PRO A 177 -8.41 -10.82 -16.26
C PRO A 177 -8.24 -11.21 -17.72
N GLU A 178 -8.92 -10.47 -18.61
CA GLU A 178 -8.90 -10.69 -20.06
C GLU A 178 -7.91 -9.75 -20.76
N VAL A 179 -7.50 -8.68 -20.09
CA VAL A 179 -6.56 -7.68 -20.59
C VAL A 179 -5.74 -7.12 -19.44
N VAL A 180 -4.49 -6.79 -19.72
CA VAL A 180 -3.63 -6.07 -18.78
C VAL A 180 -3.34 -4.67 -19.28
N VAL A 181 -3.45 -3.69 -18.39
CA VAL A 181 -3.11 -2.30 -18.64
C VAL A 181 -1.79 -1.98 -17.96
N CYS A 182 -0.88 -1.34 -18.66
CA CYS A 182 0.40 -0.91 -18.11
C CYS A 182 0.79 0.48 -18.61
N ASP A 183 1.86 1.02 -18.04
CA ASP A 183 2.45 2.29 -18.47
C ASP A 183 3.02 2.19 -19.88
N LEU A 184 3.06 3.31 -20.59
CA LEU A 184 3.77 3.43 -21.86
C LEU A 184 5.29 3.35 -21.71
N HIS A 185 5.84 3.52 -20.51
CA HIS A 185 7.27 3.51 -20.26
C HIS A 185 7.86 2.10 -20.47
N PRO A 186 8.76 1.90 -21.44
CA PRO A 186 9.17 0.56 -21.86
C PRO A 186 10.13 -0.14 -20.88
N LYS A 187 10.68 0.59 -19.91
CA LYS A 187 11.69 0.08 -18.98
C LYS A 187 11.18 -0.10 -17.55
N TYR A 188 9.91 0.14 -17.30
CA TYR A 188 9.34 -0.12 -15.98
C TYR A 188 9.22 -1.63 -15.73
N ASN A 189 9.60 -2.07 -14.55
CA ASN A 189 9.41 -3.45 -14.12
C ASN A 189 7.92 -3.81 -14.04
N SER A 190 7.05 -2.84 -13.74
CA SER A 190 5.59 -3.04 -13.84
C SER A 190 5.13 -3.38 -15.25
N THR A 191 5.74 -2.77 -16.29
CA THR A 191 5.47 -3.09 -17.69
C THR A 191 5.96 -4.50 -18.04
N VAL A 192 7.15 -4.88 -17.58
CA VAL A 192 7.68 -6.23 -17.79
C VAL A 192 6.76 -7.28 -17.13
N VAL A 193 6.33 -7.05 -15.88
CA VAL A 193 5.39 -7.95 -15.20
C VAL A 193 4.07 -8.05 -15.97
N ALA A 194 3.55 -6.94 -16.48
CA ALA A 194 2.33 -6.95 -17.30
C ALA A 194 2.47 -7.82 -18.56
N GLU A 195 3.59 -7.72 -19.26
CA GLU A 195 3.88 -8.53 -20.45
C GLU A 195 4.01 -10.02 -20.13
N GLU A 196 4.59 -10.37 -18.99
CA GLU A 196 4.74 -11.75 -18.52
C GLU A 196 3.41 -12.43 -18.14
N LEU A 197 2.33 -11.68 -17.91
CA LEU A 197 1.00 -12.26 -17.67
C LEU A 197 0.42 -12.95 -18.89
N GLY A 198 0.97 -12.72 -20.09
CA GLY A 198 0.54 -13.37 -21.32
C GLY A 198 -0.85 -12.96 -21.82
N LEU A 199 -1.38 -11.86 -21.31
CA LEU A 199 -2.65 -11.27 -21.70
C LEU A 199 -2.47 -10.21 -22.80
N PRO A 200 -3.50 -9.86 -23.59
CA PRO A 200 -3.47 -8.67 -24.41
C PRO A 200 -3.09 -7.43 -23.59
N VAL A 201 -2.10 -6.67 -24.06
CA VAL A 201 -1.53 -5.52 -23.33
C VAL A 201 -2.07 -4.21 -23.90
N LEU A 202 -2.68 -3.39 -23.06
CA LEU A 202 -3.05 -2.01 -23.35
C LEU A 202 -2.08 -1.07 -22.64
N ARG A 203 -1.38 -0.22 -23.42
CA ARG A 203 -0.47 0.79 -22.85
C ARG A 203 -1.14 2.13 -22.73
N VAL A 204 -1.00 2.77 -21.57
CA VAL A 204 -1.60 4.05 -21.24
C VAL A 204 -0.52 5.05 -20.86
N GLN A 205 -0.66 6.28 -21.32
CA GLN A 205 0.22 7.36 -20.92
C GLN A 205 0.11 7.67 -19.44
N HIS A 206 1.23 7.76 -18.75
CA HIS A 206 1.30 7.95 -17.30
C HIS A 206 0.47 9.14 -16.81
N HIS A 207 0.67 10.31 -17.39
CA HIS A 207 -0.08 11.52 -17.04
C HIS A 207 -1.59 11.37 -17.26
N TYR A 208 -1.97 10.69 -18.33
CA TYR A 208 -3.37 10.40 -18.60
C TYR A 208 -3.98 9.47 -17.54
N ALA A 209 -3.23 8.46 -17.11
CA ALA A 209 -3.66 7.56 -16.04
C ALA A 209 -3.90 8.30 -14.72
N HIS A 210 -3.04 9.27 -14.36
CA HIS A 210 -3.26 10.12 -13.18
C HIS A 210 -4.56 10.90 -13.24
N ILE A 211 -4.87 11.51 -14.38
CA ILE A 211 -6.12 12.27 -14.54
C ILE A 211 -7.32 11.34 -14.45
N LEU A 212 -7.29 10.19 -15.13
CA LEU A 212 -8.37 9.20 -15.10
C LEU A 212 -8.61 8.64 -13.69
N SER A 213 -7.54 8.43 -12.91
CA SER A 213 -7.70 7.95 -11.53
C SER A 213 -8.42 8.98 -10.64
N CYS A 214 -8.10 10.27 -10.79
CA CYS A 214 -8.82 11.34 -10.10
C CYS A 214 -10.29 11.42 -10.53
N MET A 215 -10.55 11.26 -11.83
CA MET A 215 -11.94 11.24 -12.34
C MET A 215 -12.72 10.05 -11.78
N ALA A 216 -12.11 8.86 -11.77
CA ALA A 216 -12.75 7.66 -11.26
C ALA A 216 -13.02 7.75 -9.75
N GLU A 217 -12.08 8.28 -8.95
CA GLU A 217 -12.26 8.47 -7.51
C GLU A 217 -13.42 9.42 -7.18
N ASN A 218 -13.63 10.42 -8.01
CA ASN A 218 -14.70 11.42 -7.85
C ASN A 218 -15.95 11.13 -8.69
N ASP A 219 -16.02 9.98 -9.35
CA ASP A 219 -17.10 9.58 -10.26
C ASP A 219 -17.45 10.68 -11.29
N CYS A 220 -16.42 11.31 -11.85
CA CYS A 220 -16.52 12.42 -12.78
C CYS A 220 -16.50 11.91 -14.22
N GLU A 221 -17.62 12.04 -14.92
CA GLU A 221 -17.78 11.67 -16.33
C GLU A 221 -17.68 12.86 -17.30
N GLU A 222 -17.56 14.06 -16.76
CA GLU A 222 -17.50 15.28 -17.55
C GLU A 222 -16.15 15.46 -18.25
N LYS A 223 -16.13 16.33 -19.27
CA LYS A 223 -14.87 16.75 -19.90
C LYS A 223 -14.05 17.59 -18.93
N VAL A 224 -12.82 17.20 -18.69
CA VAL A 224 -11.90 17.89 -17.78
C VAL A 224 -10.65 18.36 -18.51
N ILE A 225 -10.00 19.38 -17.96
CA ILE A 225 -8.64 19.77 -18.31
C ILE A 225 -7.75 19.21 -17.18
N GLY A 226 -6.97 18.18 -17.51
CA GLY A 226 -6.03 17.58 -16.59
C GLY A 226 -4.67 18.25 -16.65
N VAL A 227 -4.08 18.50 -15.48
CA VAL A 227 -2.69 18.97 -15.30
C VAL A 227 -2.00 18.01 -14.34
N SER A 228 -0.89 17.38 -14.78
CA SER A 228 -0.11 16.43 -13.98
C SER A 228 1.38 16.58 -14.23
#